data_e7d1da623997fdd68999c0869287ab07
#
_entry.id   e7d1da623997fdd68999c0869287ab07
#
_cell.length_a   1.000
_cell.length_b   1.000
_cell.length_c   1.000
_cell.angle_alpha   90.00
_cell.angle_beta   90.00
_cell.angle_gamma   90.00
#
_symmetry.space_group_name_H-M   'P 1'
#
loop_
_entity.id
_entity.type
_entity.pdbx_description
1 polymer ?
#
loop_
_entity_poly.entity_id
_entity_poly.type
_entity_poly.pdbx_seq_one_letter_code
_entity_poly.pdbx_strand_id
1 'polypeptide(L)'
;VIVQMETPPETVKAALESTSWGLGQIMGANYGAAGFDGAEWLVAAFVASEDAQLAGMASFVAGSPMKPAIRDRDWATFARLYNGEDYAVHHYDQHLADNYGGYVRRGCPDLAVRRAQVYLSYLGLDTGGVDGLAGPLTRQALAGFQQSQGLSPADGSITAASLDALAAAATPAPVESA
;
A
#
# COMPACT_ATOMS: atom_id res chain seq x y z
N VAL A 1 20.43 18.00 -34.14
CA VAL A 1 20.48 16.55 -34.40
C VAL A 1 20.55 15.86 -33.05
N ILE A 2 19.42 15.27 -32.59
CA ILE A 2 19.39 14.43 -31.42
C ILE A 2 19.90 13.07 -31.87
N VAL A 3 21.14 12.72 -31.50
CA VAL A 3 21.65 11.38 -31.65
C VAL A 3 20.92 10.53 -30.61
N GLN A 4 19.96 9.72 -31.04
CA GLN A 4 19.45 8.62 -30.25
C GLN A 4 20.59 7.61 -30.10
N MET A 5 21.25 7.64 -28.94
CA MET A 5 22.15 6.56 -28.56
C MET A 5 21.28 5.37 -28.17
N GLU A 6 21.21 4.36 -29.01
CA GLU A 6 20.61 3.09 -28.64
C GLU A 6 21.43 2.48 -27.50
N THR A 7 20.83 2.37 -26.34
CA THR A 7 21.48 1.74 -25.18
C THR A 7 21.52 0.22 -25.44
N PRO A 8 22.71 -0.42 -25.37
CA PRO A 8 22.81 -1.86 -25.57
C PRO A 8 21.87 -2.64 -24.62
N PRO A 9 21.25 -3.74 -25.07
CA PRO A 9 20.35 -4.55 -24.28
C PRO A 9 20.94 -5.01 -22.94
N GLU A 10 22.23 -5.38 -22.92
CA GLU A 10 22.94 -5.78 -21.71
C GLU A 10 23.04 -4.64 -20.68
N THR A 11 23.18 -3.39 -21.15
CA THR A 11 23.24 -2.21 -20.28
C THR A 11 21.87 -1.94 -19.66
N VAL A 12 20.79 -2.09 -20.44
CA VAL A 12 19.41 -1.96 -19.94
C VAL A 12 19.13 -3.04 -18.90
N LYS A 13 19.47 -4.28 -19.19
CA LYS A 13 19.31 -5.40 -18.26
C LYS A 13 20.06 -5.15 -16.95
N ALA A 14 21.34 -4.79 -17.03
CA ALA A 14 22.15 -4.49 -15.86
C ALA A 14 21.58 -3.32 -15.04
N ALA A 15 21.05 -2.29 -15.66
CA ALA A 15 20.39 -1.18 -14.99
C ALA A 15 19.12 -1.63 -14.26
N LEU A 16 18.28 -2.45 -14.90
CA LEU A 16 17.07 -2.98 -14.28
C LEU A 16 17.40 -3.90 -13.09
N GLU A 17 18.39 -4.77 -13.24
CA GLU A 17 18.81 -5.71 -12.18
C GLU A 17 19.46 -5.02 -10.98
N SER A 18 20.17 -3.91 -11.19
CA SER A 18 20.85 -3.15 -10.14
C SER A 18 19.96 -2.12 -9.42
N THR A 19 18.71 -1.98 -9.82
CA THR A 19 17.76 -1.02 -9.25
C THR A 19 16.75 -1.74 -8.37
N SER A 20 16.31 -1.08 -7.29
CA SER A 20 15.22 -1.55 -6.42
C SER A 20 13.87 -1.03 -6.91
N TRP A 21 12.84 -1.90 -6.93
CA TRP A 21 11.56 -1.64 -7.56
C TRP A 21 10.38 -1.84 -6.60
N GLY A 22 9.35 -1.02 -6.79
CA GLY A 22 8.05 -1.14 -6.15
C GLY A 22 8.04 -0.85 -4.64
N LEU A 23 6.90 -1.11 -4.01
CA LEU A 23 6.65 -0.88 -2.58
C LEU A 23 7.64 -1.64 -1.67
N GLY A 24 8.00 -2.86 -2.06
CA GLY A 24 8.94 -3.72 -1.33
C GLY A 24 10.40 -3.40 -1.60
N GLN A 25 10.73 -2.47 -2.53
CA GLN A 25 12.10 -2.15 -2.92
C GLN A 25 12.93 -3.40 -3.26
N ILE A 26 12.33 -4.32 -4.04
CA ILE A 26 12.99 -5.56 -4.45
C ILE A 26 14.01 -5.23 -5.54
N MET A 27 15.27 -5.64 -5.34
CA MET A 27 16.30 -5.55 -6.37
C MET A 27 15.83 -6.31 -7.62
N GLY A 28 15.99 -5.68 -8.80
CA GLY A 28 15.62 -6.32 -10.06
C GLY A 28 16.32 -7.66 -10.30
N ALA A 29 17.54 -7.84 -9.82
CA ALA A 29 18.26 -9.12 -9.87
C ALA A 29 17.54 -10.27 -9.11
N ASN A 30 16.62 -9.95 -8.21
CA ASN A 30 15.82 -10.91 -7.47
C ASN A 30 14.51 -11.31 -8.18
N TYR A 31 14.38 -10.99 -9.48
CA TYR A 31 13.18 -11.25 -10.26
C TYR A 31 12.67 -12.69 -10.14
N GLY A 32 13.55 -13.68 -10.19
CA GLY A 32 13.18 -15.09 -10.08
C GLY A 32 12.57 -15.43 -8.71
N ALA A 33 13.13 -14.92 -7.61
CA ALA A 33 12.58 -15.09 -6.27
C ALA A 33 11.24 -14.33 -6.08
N ALA A 34 11.05 -13.24 -6.80
CA ALA A 34 9.79 -12.50 -6.83
C ALA A 34 8.72 -13.14 -7.76
N GLY A 35 9.06 -14.23 -8.48
CA GLY A 35 8.13 -14.98 -9.32
C GLY A 35 8.07 -14.52 -10.78
N PHE A 36 9.12 -13.88 -11.30
CA PHE A 36 9.20 -13.40 -12.68
C PHE A 36 10.33 -14.09 -13.45
N ASP A 37 10.20 -14.15 -14.78
CA ASP A 37 11.16 -14.79 -15.67
C ASP A 37 12.34 -13.85 -16.06
N GLY A 38 12.26 -12.56 -15.73
CA GLY A 38 13.28 -11.56 -16.03
C GLY A 38 13.02 -10.25 -15.30
N ALA A 39 14.06 -9.42 -15.16
CA ALA A 39 13.96 -8.12 -14.51
C ALA A 39 13.00 -7.17 -15.25
N GLU A 40 12.98 -7.22 -16.58
CA GLU A 40 12.07 -6.45 -17.42
C GLU A 40 10.60 -6.80 -17.17
N TRP A 41 10.30 -8.07 -16.95
CA TRP A 41 8.93 -8.53 -16.63
C TRP A 41 8.50 -8.11 -15.23
N LEU A 42 9.41 -8.20 -14.26
CA LEU A 42 9.18 -7.68 -12.90
C LEU A 42 8.85 -6.19 -12.95
N VAL A 43 9.69 -5.40 -13.65
CA VAL A 43 9.51 -3.94 -13.73
C VAL A 43 8.20 -3.59 -14.44
N ALA A 44 7.91 -4.23 -15.58
CA ALA A 44 6.67 -4.00 -16.31
C ALA A 44 5.43 -4.28 -15.46
N ALA A 45 5.42 -5.40 -14.71
CA ALA A 45 4.33 -5.75 -13.82
C ALA A 45 4.20 -4.76 -12.65
N PHE A 46 5.31 -4.34 -12.07
CA PHE A 46 5.32 -3.42 -10.93
C PHE A 46 4.88 -1.99 -11.33
N VAL A 47 5.22 -1.56 -12.54
CA VAL A 47 4.72 -0.29 -13.08
C VAL A 47 3.22 -0.33 -13.35
N ALA A 48 2.70 -1.49 -13.78
CA ALA A 48 1.30 -1.64 -14.13
C ALA A 48 0.35 -1.73 -12.91
N SER A 49 0.81 -2.28 -11.77
CA SER A 49 -0.09 -2.61 -10.65
C SER A 49 0.62 -2.72 -9.31
N GLU A 50 0.04 -2.08 -8.28
CA GLU A 50 0.45 -2.27 -6.88
C GLU A 50 0.17 -3.70 -6.40
N ASP A 51 -0.88 -4.35 -6.90
CA ASP A 51 -1.18 -5.76 -6.59
C ASP A 51 -0.04 -6.67 -7.05
N ALA A 52 0.55 -6.40 -8.23
CA ALA A 52 1.72 -7.13 -8.71
C ALA A 52 2.95 -6.90 -7.82
N GLN A 53 3.14 -5.68 -7.31
CA GLN A 53 4.21 -5.36 -6.38
C GLN A 53 4.06 -6.13 -5.05
N LEU A 54 2.84 -6.19 -4.50
CA LEU A 54 2.55 -6.95 -3.28
C LEU A 54 2.70 -8.46 -3.50
N ALA A 55 2.23 -8.98 -4.64
CA ALA A 55 2.38 -10.40 -4.99
C ALA A 55 3.85 -10.79 -5.16
N GLY A 56 4.65 -9.96 -5.84
CA GLY A 56 6.09 -10.17 -6.00
C GLY A 56 6.82 -10.14 -4.65
N MET A 57 6.48 -9.20 -3.77
CA MET A 57 7.03 -9.13 -2.42
C MET A 57 6.66 -10.38 -1.59
N ALA A 58 5.40 -10.81 -1.65
CA ALA A 58 4.95 -12.02 -0.96
C ALA A 58 5.69 -13.27 -1.47
N SER A 59 5.89 -13.40 -2.78
CA SER A 59 6.65 -14.50 -3.41
C SER A 59 8.10 -14.49 -2.95
N PHE A 60 8.76 -13.33 -2.97
CA PHE A 60 10.13 -13.13 -2.53
C PHE A 60 10.35 -13.58 -1.09
N VAL A 61 9.44 -13.22 -0.19
CA VAL A 61 9.50 -13.62 1.23
C VAL A 61 9.16 -15.11 1.41
N ALA A 62 8.13 -15.60 0.72
CA ALA A 62 7.61 -16.96 0.90
C ALA A 62 8.59 -18.05 0.43
N GLY A 63 9.35 -17.81 -0.62
CA GLY A 63 10.33 -18.74 -1.20
C GLY A 63 11.70 -18.76 -0.52
N SER A 64 11.92 -17.98 0.52
CA SER A 64 13.22 -17.73 1.11
C SER A 64 13.29 -18.12 2.60
N PRO A 65 14.48 -18.13 3.22
CA PRO A 65 14.64 -18.31 4.67
C PRO A 65 13.98 -17.20 5.51
N MET A 66 13.47 -16.13 4.90
CA MET A 66 12.73 -15.04 5.58
C MET A 66 11.38 -15.51 6.13
N LYS A 67 10.73 -16.49 5.51
CA LYS A 67 9.41 -16.97 5.93
C LYS A 67 9.35 -17.44 7.39
N PRO A 68 10.28 -18.27 7.91
CA PRO A 68 10.33 -18.58 9.34
C PRO A 68 10.53 -17.35 10.21
N ALA A 69 11.46 -16.47 9.84
CA ALA A 69 11.76 -15.27 10.62
C ALA A 69 10.53 -14.35 10.79
N ILE A 70 9.78 -14.11 9.70
CA ILE A 70 8.57 -13.28 9.79
C ILE A 70 7.45 -13.97 10.58
N ARG A 71 7.26 -15.29 10.42
CA ARG A 71 6.29 -16.08 11.18
C ARG A 71 6.57 -16.02 12.68
N ASP A 72 7.83 -16.16 13.06
CA ASP A 72 8.28 -16.25 14.45
C ASP A 72 8.54 -14.83 15.04
N ARG A 73 8.39 -13.79 14.21
CA ARG A 73 8.62 -12.37 14.58
C ARG A 73 10.07 -12.09 15.00
N ASP A 74 11.00 -12.85 14.44
CA ASP A 74 12.43 -12.57 14.54
C ASP A 74 12.79 -11.44 13.55
N TRP A 75 12.49 -10.22 13.99
CA TRP A 75 12.65 -9.03 13.15
C TRP A 75 14.09 -8.76 12.78
N ALA A 76 15.04 -9.09 13.64
CA ALA A 76 16.46 -8.93 13.37
C ALA A 76 16.92 -9.86 12.23
N THR A 77 16.57 -11.15 12.30
CA THR A 77 16.86 -12.10 11.22
C THR A 77 16.13 -11.72 9.93
N PHE A 78 14.86 -11.31 10.00
CA PHE A 78 14.11 -10.89 8.82
C PHE A 78 14.76 -9.65 8.18
N ALA A 79 15.07 -8.61 8.96
CA ALA A 79 15.68 -7.38 8.48
C ALA A 79 17.06 -7.65 7.86
N ARG A 80 17.88 -8.49 8.46
CA ARG A 80 19.18 -8.88 7.92
C ARG A 80 19.05 -9.60 6.57
N LEU A 81 18.09 -10.52 6.44
CA LEU A 81 17.88 -11.28 5.20
C LEU A 81 17.29 -10.42 4.08
N TYR A 82 16.46 -9.45 4.43
CA TYR A 82 15.77 -8.58 3.46
C TYR A 82 16.60 -7.36 3.06
N ASN A 83 17.21 -6.69 4.05
CA ASN A 83 17.92 -5.41 3.87
C ASN A 83 19.44 -5.55 3.84
N GLY A 84 19.98 -6.74 4.13
CA GLY A 84 21.42 -6.97 4.22
C GLY A 84 22.01 -6.77 5.63
N GLU A 85 23.32 -6.93 5.73
CA GLU A 85 24.02 -6.91 7.04
C GLU A 85 23.96 -5.55 7.74
N ASP A 86 23.81 -4.45 6.98
CA ASP A 86 23.75 -3.09 7.51
C ASP A 86 22.37 -2.69 8.06
N TYR A 87 21.41 -3.64 8.15
CA TYR A 87 20.04 -3.36 8.59
C TYR A 87 19.96 -2.63 9.94
N ALA A 88 20.90 -2.93 10.85
CA ALA A 88 20.92 -2.34 12.18
C ALA A 88 21.27 -0.84 12.19
N VAL A 89 22.06 -0.37 11.20
CA VAL A 89 22.41 1.05 11.04
C VAL A 89 21.13 1.89 10.78
N HIS A 90 20.15 1.30 10.10
CA HIS A 90 18.89 1.94 9.76
C HIS A 90 17.74 1.52 10.68
N HIS A 91 17.99 0.73 11.72
CA HIS A 91 17.00 0.27 12.71
C HIS A 91 15.80 -0.45 12.10
N TYR A 92 15.97 -1.17 10.96
CA TYR A 92 14.87 -1.84 10.27
C TYR A 92 14.15 -2.87 11.14
N ASP A 93 14.86 -3.60 11.97
CA ASP A 93 14.31 -4.56 12.93
C ASP A 93 13.40 -3.88 13.97
N GLN A 94 13.82 -2.74 14.50
CA GLN A 94 13.03 -1.96 15.45
C GLN A 94 11.78 -1.37 14.79
N HIS A 95 11.92 -0.80 13.59
CA HIS A 95 10.80 -0.28 12.83
C HIS A 95 9.77 -1.36 12.51
N LEU A 96 10.19 -2.57 12.14
CA LEU A 96 9.29 -3.71 11.91
C LEU A 96 8.56 -4.11 13.18
N ALA A 97 9.28 -4.24 14.31
CA ALA A 97 8.70 -4.57 15.61
C ALA A 97 7.66 -3.54 16.06
N ASP A 98 8.00 -2.26 15.97
CA ASP A 98 7.14 -1.14 16.40
C ASP A 98 5.88 -1.04 15.54
N ASN A 99 6.01 -1.15 14.21
CA ASN A 99 4.89 -1.14 13.29
C ASN A 99 3.97 -2.35 13.54
N TYR A 100 4.54 -3.55 13.66
CA TYR A 100 3.76 -4.74 13.98
C TYR A 100 3.01 -4.58 15.31
N GLY A 101 3.70 -4.15 16.36
CA GLY A 101 3.09 -3.87 17.66
C GLY A 101 1.98 -2.81 17.59
N GLY A 102 2.17 -1.81 16.72
CA GLY A 102 1.15 -0.80 16.42
C GLY A 102 -0.12 -1.42 15.83
N TYR A 103 0.00 -2.28 14.83
CA TYR A 103 -1.14 -2.96 14.19
C TYR A 103 -1.83 -3.95 15.15
N VAL A 104 -1.07 -4.67 15.97
CA VAL A 104 -1.66 -5.58 16.97
C VAL A 104 -2.51 -4.81 17.99
N ARG A 105 -2.06 -3.62 18.42
CA ARG A 105 -2.80 -2.81 19.40
C ARG A 105 -4.01 -2.07 18.82
N ARG A 106 -3.90 -1.54 17.61
CA ARG A 106 -4.90 -0.65 17.00
C ARG A 106 -5.78 -1.33 15.96
N GLY A 107 -5.42 -2.51 15.52
CA GLY A 107 -5.99 -3.19 14.36
C GLY A 107 -5.28 -2.80 13.05
N CYS A 108 -5.50 -3.59 12.02
CA CYS A 108 -5.02 -3.28 10.67
C CYS A 108 -5.93 -2.21 10.04
N PRO A 109 -5.37 -1.29 9.24
CA PRO A 109 -6.16 -0.38 8.42
C PRO A 109 -7.15 -1.14 7.51
N ASP A 110 -8.38 -0.67 7.47
CA ASP A 110 -9.42 -1.18 6.60
C ASP A 110 -9.61 -0.24 5.41
N LEU A 111 -9.60 -0.78 4.18
CA LEU A 111 -9.70 0.01 2.96
C LEU A 111 -11.07 0.68 2.81
N ALA A 112 -12.16 0.05 3.28
CA ALA A 112 -13.49 0.64 3.25
C ALA A 112 -13.59 1.83 4.21
N VAL A 113 -12.99 1.70 5.41
CA VAL A 113 -12.85 2.81 6.37
C VAL A 113 -12.03 3.94 5.75
N ARG A 114 -10.89 3.62 5.17
CA ARG A 114 -10.01 4.63 4.56
C ARG A 114 -10.70 5.37 3.41
N ARG A 115 -11.43 4.65 2.57
CA ARG A 115 -12.25 5.22 1.49
C ARG A 115 -13.31 6.17 2.05
N ALA A 116 -14.04 5.77 3.10
CA ALA A 116 -15.00 6.65 3.76
C ALA A 116 -14.34 7.91 4.32
N GLN A 117 -13.20 7.78 4.99
CA GLN A 117 -12.45 8.91 5.54
C GLN A 117 -12.01 9.91 4.45
N VAL A 118 -11.54 9.41 3.27
CA VAL A 118 -11.20 10.28 2.13
C VAL A 118 -12.40 11.09 1.68
N TYR A 119 -13.55 10.44 1.46
CA TYR A 119 -14.74 11.14 1.00
C TYR A 119 -15.30 12.12 2.04
N LEU A 120 -15.37 11.70 3.31
CA LEU A 120 -15.80 12.58 4.41
C LEU A 120 -14.90 13.82 4.52
N SER A 121 -13.58 13.64 4.45
CA SER A 121 -12.61 14.75 4.48
C SER A 121 -12.77 15.67 3.27
N TYR A 122 -13.02 15.11 2.08
CA TYR A 122 -13.31 15.89 0.86
C TYR A 122 -14.58 16.73 1.02
N LEU A 123 -15.60 16.21 1.72
CA LEU A 123 -16.83 16.91 2.04
C LEU A 123 -16.69 17.89 3.22
N GLY A 124 -15.47 18.07 3.76
CA GLY A 124 -15.20 19.00 4.85
C GLY A 124 -15.57 18.46 6.25
N LEU A 125 -15.81 17.15 6.38
CA LEU A 125 -16.14 16.51 7.66
C LEU A 125 -14.87 15.98 8.31
N ASP A 126 -14.66 16.30 9.59
CA ASP A 126 -13.48 15.89 10.35
C ASP A 126 -13.56 14.40 10.71
N THR A 127 -12.58 13.63 10.25
CA THR A 127 -12.45 12.19 10.54
C THR A 127 -11.31 11.87 11.51
N GLY A 128 -10.53 12.88 11.92
CA GLY A 128 -9.31 12.70 12.70
C GLY A 128 -8.12 12.18 11.89
N GLY A 129 -8.26 12.05 10.55
CA GLY A 129 -7.24 11.56 9.63
C GLY A 129 -7.75 10.46 8.70
N VAL A 130 -6.89 10.07 7.74
CA VAL A 130 -7.18 9.01 6.75
C VAL A 130 -6.26 7.82 7.01
N ASP A 131 -6.52 7.12 8.10
CA ASP A 131 -5.67 6.03 8.60
C ASP A 131 -6.25 4.63 8.41
N GLY A 132 -7.52 4.53 7.97
CA GLY A 132 -8.23 3.26 7.82
C GLY A 132 -8.74 2.66 9.13
N LEU A 133 -8.74 3.44 10.23
CA LEU A 133 -9.26 3.01 11.52
C LEU A 133 -10.55 3.77 11.85
N ALA A 134 -11.65 3.05 12.11
CA ALA A 134 -12.94 3.65 12.44
C ALA A 134 -12.93 4.19 13.89
N GLY A 135 -12.22 5.30 14.11
CA GLY A 135 -12.17 6.02 15.38
C GLY A 135 -13.47 6.77 15.69
N PRO A 136 -13.57 7.38 16.89
CA PRO A 136 -14.76 8.15 17.30
C PRO A 136 -15.14 9.27 16.33
N LEU A 137 -14.16 10.06 15.84
CA LEU A 137 -14.40 11.15 14.90
C LEU A 137 -14.89 10.63 13.55
N THR A 138 -14.28 9.57 13.02
CA THR A 138 -14.74 8.93 11.78
C THR A 138 -16.20 8.46 11.89
N ARG A 139 -16.54 7.78 13.00
CA ARG A 139 -17.92 7.28 13.21
C ARG A 139 -18.91 8.44 13.34
N GLN A 140 -18.55 9.49 14.08
CA GLN A 140 -19.40 10.68 14.25
C GLN A 140 -19.64 11.39 12.92
N ALA A 141 -18.58 11.61 12.13
CA ALA A 141 -18.68 12.22 10.81
C ALA A 141 -19.57 11.40 9.87
N LEU A 142 -19.38 10.07 9.86
CA LEU A 142 -20.18 9.18 9.03
C LEU A 142 -21.64 9.11 9.48
N ALA A 143 -21.94 9.06 10.79
CA ALA A 143 -23.30 9.08 11.31
C ALA A 143 -24.03 10.37 10.92
N GLY A 144 -23.36 11.53 11.05
CA GLY A 144 -23.91 12.81 10.62
C GLY A 144 -24.19 12.85 9.12
N PHE A 145 -23.26 12.34 8.30
CA PHE A 145 -23.48 12.20 6.86
C PHE A 145 -24.66 11.27 6.55
N GLN A 146 -24.72 10.09 7.15
CA GLN A 146 -25.82 9.13 6.95
C GLN A 146 -27.17 9.77 7.30
N GLN A 147 -27.25 10.50 8.39
CA GLN A 147 -28.45 11.21 8.81
C GLN A 147 -28.85 12.27 7.77
N SER A 148 -27.91 13.06 7.27
CA SER A 148 -28.18 14.09 6.25
C SER A 148 -28.67 13.51 4.92
N GLN A 149 -28.28 12.28 4.59
CA GLN A 149 -28.68 11.55 3.38
C GLN A 149 -29.90 10.65 3.61
N GLY A 150 -30.49 10.63 4.80
CA GLY A 150 -31.64 9.76 5.11
C GLY A 150 -31.31 8.26 5.10
N LEU A 151 -30.04 7.88 5.27
CA LEU A 151 -29.62 6.49 5.30
C LEU A 151 -29.95 5.85 6.66
N SER A 152 -30.26 4.57 6.67
CA SER A 152 -30.54 3.79 7.88
C SER A 152 -29.78 2.46 7.86
N PRO A 153 -29.07 2.12 8.96
CA PRO A 153 -28.89 2.90 10.18
C PRO A 153 -27.97 4.11 9.99
N ALA A 154 -28.17 5.18 10.78
CA ALA A 154 -27.29 6.35 10.82
C ALA A 154 -26.43 6.30 12.10
N ASP A 155 -25.67 5.20 12.26
CA ASP A 155 -24.91 4.86 13.46
C ASP A 155 -23.39 4.99 13.30
N GLY A 156 -22.94 5.48 12.11
CA GLY A 156 -21.52 5.60 11.76
C GLY A 156 -20.87 4.28 11.36
N SER A 157 -21.66 3.21 11.13
CA SER A 157 -21.16 1.97 10.57
C SER A 157 -20.94 2.11 9.05
N ILE A 158 -19.86 1.48 8.57
CA ILE A 158 -19.54 1.50 7.14
C ILE A 158 -20.31 0.39 6.45
N THR A 159 -21.16 0.79 5.48
CA THR A 159 -21.95 -0.09 4.63
C THR A 159 -21.71 0.24 3.17
N ALA A 160 -22.04 -0.68 2.27
CA ALA A 160 -21.99 -0.41 0.83
C ALA A 160 -22.83 0.83 0.47
N ALA A 161 -24.05 0.94 1.01
CA ALA A 161 -24.92 2.10 0.78
C ALA A 161 -24.30 3.43 1.24
N SER A 162 -23.62 3.45 2.40
CA SER A 162 -22.95 4.66 2.87
C SER A 162 -21.73 5.02 2.01
N LEU A 163 -20.98 4.04 1.52
CA LEU A 163 -19.86 4.29 0.63
C LEU A 163 -20.30 4.79 -0.75
N ASP A 164 -21.38 4.25 -1.29
CA ASP A 164 -21.94 4.67 -2.57
C ASP A 164 -22.49 6.10 -2.48
N ALA A 165 -23.21 6.42 -1.39
CA ALA A 165 -23.70 7.77 -1.13
C ALA A 165 -22.56 8.79 -0.95
N LEU A 166 -21.49 8.41 -0.23
CA LEU A 166 -20.30 9.24 -0.08
C LEU A 166 -19.62 9.49 -1.43
N ALA A 167 -19.47 8.45 -2.25
CA ALA A 167 -18.87 8.58 -3.58
C ALA A 167 -19.70 9.50 -4.47
N ALA A 168 -21.02 9.36 -4.45
CA ALA A 168 -21.94 10.22 -5.22
C ALA A 168 -21.84 11.69 -4.76
N ALA A 169 -21.83 11.95 -3.45
CA ALA A 169 -21.73 13.28 -2.89
C ALA A 169 -20.37 13.95 -3.14
N ALA A 170 -19.29 13.16 -3.21
CA ALA A 170 -17.94 13.65 -3.47
C ALA A 170 -17.62 13.79 -4.96
N THR A 171 -18.48 13.34 -5.86
CA THR A 171 -18.29 13.49 -7.31
C THR A 171 -18.77 14.89 -7.74
N PRO A 172 -17.89 15.73 -8.33
CA PRO A 172 -18.31 17.03 -8.85
C PRO A 172 -19.43 16.86 -9.91
N ALA A 173 -20.41 17.74 -9.90
CA ALA A 173 -21.38 17.78 -10.98
C ALA A 173 -20.63 17.99 -12.32
N PRO A 174 -21.05 17.35 -13.43
CA PRO A 174 -20.44 17.60 -14.72
C PRO A 174 -20.54 19.07 -15.03
N VAL A 175 -19.40 19.68 -15.40
CA VAL A 175 -19.36 21.08 -15.85
C VAL A 175 -20.13 21.10 -17.17
N GLU A 176 -21.33 21.66 -17.18
CA GLU A 176 -22.04 21.93 -18.43
C GLU A 176 -21.15 22.85 -19.27
N SER A 177 -20.64 22.36 -20.38
CA SER A 177 -19.91 23.15 -21.36
C SER A 177 -20.90 24.16 -21.96
N ALA A 178 -20.72 25.43 -21.60
CA ALA A 178 -21.44 26.56 -22.22
C ALA A 178 -21.02 26.76 -23.68
#